data_7c57ad12b6c2cc12f069b14381455ef6
#
_entry.id   7c57ad12b6c2cc12f069b14381455ef6
#
_cell.length_a   1.000
_cell.length_b   1.000
_cell.length_c   1.000
_cell.angle_alpha   90.00
_cell.angle_beta   90.00
_cell.angle_gamma   90.00
#
_symmetry.space_group_name_H-M   'P 1'
#
loop_
_entity.id
_entity.type
_entity.pdbx_description
1 polymer ?
#
loop_
_entity_poly.entity_id
_entity_poly.type
_entity_poly.pdbx_seq_one_letter_code
_entity_poly.pdbx_strand_id
1 'polypeptide(L)'
;EIQLVDRWEKFARRLADQKYQVYITGSNAKMLSSEIATTLGGRYMIHEVYPYSFQEYLNANGIDIHEKNALFTFGKQIVKLANTYFQHGGLPETVCMKEPRSWMSNLFSKIFFGDLVARYRIRNDYALRVMIRKMAESIKQPLSYNRIASIVSSTGKKLSTDAAIDYVEYMTETWLILPYENLYGKLEKSEYAVTVV
;
A
#
# COMPACT_ATOMS: atom_id res chain seq x y z
N GLU A 1 1.67 1.70 -16.91
CA GLU A 1 1.93 0.39 -16.26
C GLU A 1 2.70 -0.51 -17.24
N ILE A 2 4.03 -0.55 -17.06
CA ILE A 2 4.94 -1.21 -18.00
C ILE A 2 4.65 -2.72 -18.16
N GLN A 3 4.15 -3.34 -17.10
CA GLN A 3 3.81 -4.78 -17.08
C GLN A 3 2.71 -5.18 -18.07
N LEU A 4 2.01 -4.21 -18.66
CA LEU A 4 1.02 -4.46 -19.71
C LEU A 4 1.65 -4.54 -21.10
N VAL A 5 2.92 -4.21 -21.23
CA VAL A 5 3.64 -4.25 -22.52
C VAL A 5 4.39 -5.57 -22.64
N ASP A 6 4.05 -6.35 -23.66
CA ASP A 6 4.72 -7.63 -23.91
C ASP A 6 6.22 -7.45 -24.14
N ARG A 7 7.03 -8.27 -23.46
CA ARG A 7 8.51 -8.29 -23.57
C ARG A 7 9.21 -6.98 -23.23
N TRP A 8 8.60 -6.14 -22.39
CA TRP A 8 9.18 -4.88 -21.96
C TRP A 8 10.56 -5.04 -21.31
N GLU A 9 10.82 -6.16 -20.60
CA GLU A 9 12.08 -6.44 -19.92
C GLU A 9 13.23 -6.57 -20.91
N LYS A 10 12.99 -7.22 -22.08
CA LYS A 10 13.98 -7.35 -23.13
C LYS A 10 14.32 -6.01 -23.76
N PHE A 11 13.31 -5.15 -23.92
CA PHE A 11 13.50 -3.80 -24.41
C PHE A 11 14.32 -2.96 -23.44
N ALA A 12 13.96 -2.99 -22.14
CA ALA A 12 14.68 -2.28 -21.09
C ALA A 12 16.14 -2.75 -21.01
N ARG A 13 16.38 -4.05 -21.06
CA ARG A 13 17.73 -4.63 -21.09
C ARG A 13 18.54 -4.13 -22.27
N ARG A 14 17.97 -4.12 -23.48
CA ARG A 14 18.64 -3.63 -24.68
C ARG A 14 19.06 -2.16 -24.54
N LEU A 15 18.20 -1.32 -23.98
CA LEU A 15 18.54 0.08 -23.71
C LEU A 15 19.68 0.20 -22.69
N ALA A 16 19.63 -0.57 -21.61
CA ALA A 16 20.68 -0.58 -20.59
C ALA A 16 22.03 -1.09 -21.16
N ASP A 17 22.01 -2.10 -22.02
CA ASP A 17 23.22 -2.60 -22.71
C ASP A 17 23.82 -1.53 -23.63
N GLN A 18 23.02 -0.64 -24.20
CA GLN A 18 23.42 0.54 -24.96
C GLN A 18 23.85 1.73 -24.08
N LYS A 19 23.97 1.53 -22.75
CA LYS A 19 24.38 2.54 -21.76
C LYS A 19 23.37 3.67 -21.52
N TYR A 20 22.10 3.48 -21.88
CA TYR A 20 21.06 4.40 -21.44
C TYR A 20 20.71 4.18 -19.97
N GLN A 21 20.41 5.25 -19.25
CA GLN A 21 19.77 5.17 -17.94
C GLN A 21 18.28 4.89 -18.14
N VAL A 22 17.81 3.76 -17.63
CA VAL A 22 16.43 3.30 -17.80
C VAL A 22 15.73 3.35 -16.45
N TYR A 23 14.65 4.12 -16.37
CA TYR A 23 13.78 4.18 -15.20
C TYR A 23 12.46 3.50 -15.54
N ILE A 24 12.03 2.59 -14.67
CA ILE A 24 10.80 1.83 -14.83
C ILE A 24 9.95 2.06 -13.59
N THR A 25 8.67 2.35 -13.80
CA THR A 25 7.71 2.54 -12.71
C THR A 25 6.54 1.59 -12.86
N GLY A 26 6.00 1.13 -11.75
CA GLY A 26 4.81 0.28 -11.72
C GLY A 26 4.24 0.18 -10.31
N SER A 27 2.94 -0.08 -10.23
CA SER A 27 2.21 -0.20 -8.97
C SER A 27 2.32 -1.57 -8.30
N ASN A 28 2.98 -2.56 -8.97
CA ASN A 28 3.18 -3.91 -8.45
C ASN A 28 4.66 -4.26 -8.41
N ALA A 29 5.29 -4.03 -7.26
CA ALA A 29 6.72 -4.27 -7.08
C ALA A 29 7.09 -5.76 -7.16
N LYS A 30 6.23 -6.67 -6.71
CA LYS A 30 6.52 -8.12 -6.70
C LYS A 30 6.55 -8.70 -8.12
N MET A 31 5.58 -8.31 -8.95
CA MET A 31 5.54 -8.73 -10.34
C MET A 31 6.73 -8.16 -11.12
N LEU A 32 7.07 -6.89 -10.89
CA LEU A 32 8.26 -6.27 -11.45
C LEU A 32 9.55 -6.96 -10.97
N SER A 33 9.66 -7.33 -9.70
CA SER A 33 10.88 -7.91 -9.13
C SER A 33 11.18 -9.32 -9.66
N SER A 34 10.17 -10.18 -9.82
CA SER A 34 10.36 -11.56 -10.31
C SER A 34 10.75 -11.62 -11.79
N GLU A 35 10.09 -10.84 -12.64
CA GLU A 35 10.38 -10.75 -14.07
C GLU A 35 11.72 -10.05 -14.33
N ILE A 36 12.02 -9.01 -13.57
CA ILE A 36 13.27 -8.26 -13.64
C ILE A 36 14.45 -9.12 -13.17
N ALA A 37 14.31 -9.85 -12.05
CA ALA A 37 15.40 -10.65 -11.49
C ALA A 37 15.93 -11.68 -12.48
N THR A 38 15.03 -12.34 -13.22
CA THR A 38 15.38 -13.35 -14.22
C THR A 38 15.99 -12.74 -15.48
N THR A 39 15.47 -11.62 -15.96
CA THR A 39 15.86 -11.05 -17.26
C THR A 39 17.03 -10.06 -17.18
N LEU A 40 17.08 -9.24 -16.13
CA LEU A 40 18.14 -8.22 -15.98
C LEU A 40 19.36 -8.71 -15.18
N GLY A 41 19.29 -9.91 -14.61
CA GLY A 41 20.46 -10.56 -13.99
C GLY A 41 21.11 -9.71 -12.88
N GLY A 42 20.34 -9.08 -12.03
CA GLY A 42 20.83 -8.27 -10.90
C GLY A 42 21.34 -6.86 -11.26
N ARG A 43 21.18 -6.41 -12.49
CA ARG A 43 21.60 -5.06 -12.94
C ARG A 43 20.53 -4.01 -12.79
N TYR A 44 19.86 -3.97 -11.63
CA TYR A 44 18.81 -3.00 -11.34
C TYR A 44 18.82 -2.63 -9.87
N MET A 45 18.26 -1.48 -9.57
CA MET A 45 18.02 -1.01 -8.21
C MET A 45 16.51 -0.80 -8.06
N ILE A 46 15.96 -1.29 -6.97
CA ILE A 46 14.56 -1.06 -6.61
C ILE A 46 14.50 0.11 -5.64
N HIS A 47 13.64 1.06 -5.96
CA HIS A 47 13.29 2.16 -5.08
C HIS A 47 11.79 2.11 -4.80
N GLU A 48 11.44 1.82 -3.56
CA GLU A 48 10.05 1.87 -3.10
C GLU A 48 9.69 3.31 -2.73
N VAL A 49 8.60 3.80 -3.28
CA VAL A 49 8.08 5.15 -3.02
C VAL A 49 6.79 5.00 -2.24
N TYR A 50 6.83 5.43 -0.99
CA TYR A 50 5.69 5.42 -0.09
C TYR A 50 4.92 6.75 -0.14
N PRO A 51 3.67 6.78 0.34
CA PRO A 51 3.00 8.03 0.66
C PRO A 51 3.86 8.89 1.59
N TYR A 52 3.63 10.20 1.62
CA TYR A 52 4.37 11.10 2.48
C TYR A 52 4.35 10.65 3.94
N SER A 53 5.51 10.60 4.57
CA SER A 53 5.61 10.62 6.03
C SER A 53 5.01 11.91 6.58
N PHE A 54 4.68 11.96 7.87
CA PHE A 54 4.13 13.19 8.45
C PHE A 54 5.07 14.39 8.31
N GLN A 55 6.38 14.16 8.37
CA GLN A 55 7.38 15.21 8.14
C GLN A 55 7.33 15.73 6.70
N GLU A 56 7.29 14.85 5.70
CA GLU A 56 7.18 15.24 4.29
C GLU A 56 5.85 15.95 4.02
N TYR A 57 4.77 15.50 4.68
CA TYR A 57 3.48 16.16 4.61
C TYR A 57 3.51 17.57 5.18
N LEU A 58 4.22 17.80 6.30
CA LEU A 58 4.44 19.14 6.84
C LEU A 58 5.25 20.01 5.88
N ASN A 59 6.33 19.46 5.31
CA ASN A 59 7.15 20.18 4.33
C ASN A 59 6.33 20.57 3.08
N ALA A 60 5.48 19.67 2.59
CA ALA A 60 4.57 19.95 1.47
C ALA A 60 3.54 21.05 1.80
N ASN A 61 3.24 21.26 3.09
CA ASN A 61 2.41 22.36 3.58
C ASN A 61 3.23 23.61 3.99
N GLY A 62 4.50 23.68 3.64
CA GLY A 62 5.38 24.84 3.90
C GLY A 62 5.91 24.94 5.33
N ILE A 63 5.91 23.84 6.09
CA ILE A 63 6.42 23.80 7.47
C ILE A 63 7.62 22.87 7.53
N ASP A 64 8.82 23.44 7.70
CA ASP A 64 10.02 22.68 8.02
C ASP A 64 10.19 22.60 9.55
N ILE A 65 10.03 21.38 10.09
CA ILE A 65 10.17 21.15 11.54
C ILE A 65 11.61 21.24 12.04
N HIS A 66 12.61 21.28 11.16
CA HIS A 66 14.02 21.47 11.52
C HIS A 66 14.38 22.95 11.69
N GLU A 67 13.52 23.86 11.26
CA GLU A 67 13.73 25.28 11.53
C GLU A 67 13.69 25.59 13.03
N LYS A 68 14.60 26.45 13.45
CA LYS A 68 14.68 26.89 14.85
C LYS A 68 13.34 27.52 15.27
N ASN A 69 12.73 26.99 16.32
CA ASN A 69 11.43 27.40 16.85
C ASN A 69 10.20 27.06 15.99
N ALA A 70 10.30 26.15 15.00
CA ALA A 70 9.17 25.75 14.17
C ALA A 70 7.94 25.29 14.98
N LEU A 71 8.16 24.50 16.04
CA LEU A 71 7.09 24.03 16.93
C LEU A 71 6.41 25.19 17.68
N PHE A 72 7.16 26.22 18.05
CA PHE A 72 6.60 27.37 18.72
C PHE A 72 5.80 28.25 17.74
N THR A 73 6.34 28.47 16.54
CA THR A 73 5.71 29.31 15.51
C THR A 73 4.48 28.65 14.90
N PHE A 74 4.56 27.35 14.57
CA PHE A 74 3.55 26.64 13.80
C PHE A 74 2.78 25.58 14.62
N GLY A 75 2.93 25.52 15.94
CA GLY A 75 2.39 24.44 16.76
C GLY A 75 0.89 24.15 16.55
N LYS A 76 0.06 25.20 16.50
CA LYS A 76 -1.39 25.04 16.23
C LYS A 76 -1.66 24.48 14.83
N GLN A 77 -0.89 24.92 13.84
CA GLN A 77 -1.01 24.46 12.46
C GLN A 77 -0.55 23.00 12.32
N ILE A 78 0.54 22.63 12.99
CA ILE A 78 1.05 21.26 13.02
C ILE A 78 0.00 20.31 13.61
N VAL A 79 -0.65 20.68 14.73
CA VAL A 79 -1.72 19.86 15.33
C VAL A 79 -2.90 19.72 14.36
N LYS A 80 -3.31 20.79 13.68
CA LYS A 80 -4.37 20.73 12.67
C LYS A 80 -3.98 19.79 11.52
N LEU A 81 -2.78 19.93 10.99
CA LEU A 81 -2.25 19.09 9.91
C LEU A 81 -2.10 17.62 10.34
N ALA A 82 -1.70 17.35 11.60
CA ALA A 82 -1.65 16.00 12.15
C ALA A 82 -3.04 15.34 12.13
N ASN A 83 -4.08 16.04 12.57
CA ASN A 83 -5.45 15.52 12.51
C ASN A 83 -5.89 15.24 11.07
N THR A 84 -5.56 16.10 10.12
CA THR A 84 -5.86 15.90 8.70
C THR A 84 -5.11 14.71 8.14
N TYR A 85 -3.82 14.59 8.46
CA TYR A 85 -2.98 13.46 8.06
C TYR A 85 -3.49 12.12 8.62
N PHE A 86 -3.93 12.07 9.87
CA PHE A 86 -4.55 10.86 10.46
C PHE A 86 -5.87 10.48 9.79
N GLN A 87 -6.60 11.45 9.23
CA GLN A 87 -7.87 11.17 8.56
C GLN A 87 -7.71 10.79 7.08
N HIS A 88 -6.71 11.33 6.40
CA HIS A 88 -6.58 11.24 4.94
C HIS A 88 -5.28 10.59 4.47
N GLY A 89 -4.35 10.30 5.38
CA GLY A 89 -3.05 9.73 5.04
C GLY A 89 -2.11 10.73 4.37
N GLY A 90 -1.05 10.18 3.78
CA GLY A 90 0.05 10.95 3.17
C GLY A 90 0.08 10.90 1.64
N LEU A 91 -1.02 10.57 0.96
CA LEU A 91 -1.03 10.59 -0.51
C LEU A 91 -0.79 12.01 -1.02
N PRO A 92 0.23 12.25 -1.87
CA PRO A 92 0.62 13.60 -2.31
C PRO A 92 -0.51 14.41 -2.90
N GLU A 93 -1.40 13.77 -3.65
CA GLU A 93 -2.55 14.42 -4.29
C GLU A 93 -3.51 15.03 -3.28
N THR A 94 -3.61 14.45 -2.08
CA THR A 94 -4.55 14.92 -1.05
C THR A 94 -4.12 16.23 -0.39
N VAL A 95 -2.83 16.58 -0.47
CA VAL A 95 -2.28 17.80 0.17
C VAL A 95 -2.97 19.07 -0.31
N CYS A 96 -3.25 19.17 -1.62
CA CYS A 96 -3.87 20.34 -2.23
C CYS A 96 -5.41 20.25 -2.32
N MET A 97 -6.01 19.14 -1.89
CA MET A 97 -7.46 18.94 -2.01
C MET A 97 -8.20 19.48 -0.80
N LYS A 98 -9.27 20.24 -1.05
CA LYS A 98 -10.18 20.69 0.02
C LYS A 98 -11.01 19.55 0.60
N GLU A 99 -11.44 18.62 -0.26
CA GLU A 99 -12.24 17.46 0.10
C GLU A 99 -11.70 16.17 -0.55
N PRO A 100 -10.67 15.55 0.06
CA PRO A 100 -10.01 14.38 -0.51
C PRO A 100 -10.86 13.10 -0.45
N ARG A 101 -11.90 13.07 0.39
CA ARG A 101 -12.69 11.86 0.67
C ARG A 101 -13.31 11.22 -0.57
N SER A 102 -13.89 12.04 -1.46
CA SER A 102 -14.49 11.54 -2.71
C SER A 102 -13.44 10.96 -3.64
N TRP A 103 -12.32 11.63 -3.76
CA TRP A 103 -11.18 11.16 -4.57
C TRP A 103 -10.60 9.85 -4.02
N MET A 104 -10.39 9.76 -2.71
CA MET A 104 -9.91 8.53 -2.04
C MET A 104 -10.88 7.36 -2.23
N SER A 105 -12.19 7.61 -2.16
CA SER A 105 -13.21 6.59 -2.43
C SER A 105 -13.14 6.06 -3.86
N ASN A 106 -12.89 6.93 -4.82
CA ASN A 106 -12.70 6.54 -6.22
C ASN A 106 -11.40 5.76 -6.41
N LEU A 107 -10.31 6.19 -5.76
CA LEU A 107 -9.04 5.48 -5.78
C LEU A 107 -9.19 4.08 -5.18
N PHE A 108 -9.83 3.96 -4.01
CA PHE A 108 -10.13 2.66 -3.40
C PHE A 108 -10.95 1.78 -4.35
N SER A 109 -11.97 2.33 -5.00
CA SER A 109 -12.80 1.58 -5.94
C SER A 109 -12.00 1.08 -7.14
N LYS A 110 -11.07 1.90 -7.66
CA LYS A 110 -10.16 1.51 -8.74
C LYS A 110 -9.27 0.35 -8.29
N ILE A 111 -8.63 0.45 -7.14
CA ILE A 111 -7.77 -0.61 -6.58
C ILE A 111 -8.59 -1.86 -6.34
N PHE A 112 -9.75 -1.75 -5.70
CA PHE A 112 -10.59 -2.87 -5.34
C PHE A 112 -11.07 -3.65 -6.57
N PHE A 113 -11.67 -2.99 -7.54
CA PHE A 113 -12.23 -3.66 -8.70
C PHE A 113 -11.18 -3.99 -9.77
N GLY A 114 -10.27 -3.08 -10.04
CA GLY A 114 -9.26 -3.22 -11.09
C GLY A 114 -8.07 -4.07 -10.65
N ASP A 115 -7.46 -3.69 -9.54
CA ASP A 115 -6.19 -4.29 -9.14
C ASP A 115 -6.37 -5.54 -8.27
N LEU A 116 -7.48 -5.68 -7.53
CA LEU A 116 -7.75 -6.87 -6.74
C LEU A 116 -8.70 -7.81 -7.47
N VAL A 117 -9.97 -7.44 -7.62
CA VAL A 117 -11.00 -8.37 -8.10
C VAL A 117 -10.72 -8.86 -9.53
N ALA A 118 -10.43 -7.96 -10.46
CA ALA A 118 -10.20 -8.32 -11.85
C ALA A 118 -8.86 -9.04 -12.05
N ARG A 119 -7.76 -8.52 -11.48
CA ARG A 119 -6.42 -9.08 -11.65
C ARG A 119 -6.30 -10.50 -11.08
N TYR A 120 -6.76 -10.73 -9.86
CA TYR A 120 -6.68 -12.03 -9.19
C TYR A 120 -7.92 -12.91 -9.40
N ARG A 121 -8.87 -12.47 -10.25
CA ARG A 121 -10.11 -13.18 -10.59
C ARG A 121 -10.89 -13.62 -9.33
N ILE A 122 -10.98 -12.72 -8.36
CA ILE A 122 -11.62 -12.99 -7.08
C ILE A 122 -13.12 -13.16 -7.30
N ARG A 123 -13.65 -14.35 -7.01
CA ARG A 123 -15.08 -14.67 -7.16
C ARG A 123 -15.92 -14.19 -5.98
N ASN A 124 -15.33 -14.09 -4.80
CA ASN A 124 -16.02 -13.69 -3.56
C ASN A 124 -15.58 -12.30 -3.14
N ASP A 125 -15.92 -11.30 -3.96
CA ASP A 125 -15.63 -9.89 -3.74
C ASP A 125 -16.29 -9.33 -2.47
N TYR A 126 -17.47 -9.88 -2.11
CA TYR A 126 -18.13 -9.53 -0.85
C TYR A 126 -17.29 -9.92 0.36
N ALA A 127 -16.74 -11.15 0.39
CA ALA A 127 -15.89 -11.59 1.49
C ALA A 127 -14.61 -10.74 1.58
N LEU A 128 -13.99 -10.41 0.45
CA LEU A 128 -12.84 -9.50 0.39
C LEU A 128 -13.21 -8.12 0.97
N ARG A 129 -14.33 -7.54 0.60
CA ARG A 129 -14.77 -6.23 1.11
C ARG A 129 -15.02 -6.25 2.61
N VAL A 130 -15.67 -7.30 3.12
CA VAL A 130 -15.88 -7.48 4.57
C VAL A 130 -14.55 -7.63 5.29
N MET A 131 -13.61 -8.40 4.70
CA MET A 131 -12.28 -8.61 5.24
C MET A 131 -11.51 -7.28 5.36
N ILE A 132 -11.45 -6.48 4.29
CA ILE A 132 -10.78 -5.16 4.29
C ILE A 132 -11.36 -4.28 5.42
N ARG A 133 -12.69 -4.21 5.51
CA ARG A 133 -13.37 -3.43 6.54
C ARG A 133 -13.01 -3.90 7.95
N LYS A 134 -13.00 -5.21 8.18
CA LYS A 134 -12.65 -5.77 9.49
C LYS A 134 -11.18 -5.56 9.85
N MET A 135 -10.29 -5.63 8.88
CA MET A 135 -8.89 -5.30 9.08
C MET A 135 -8.72 -3.82 9.45
N ALA A 136 -9.38 -2.91 8.76
CA ALA A 136 -9.34 -1.48 9.07
C ALA A 136 -9.91 -1.16 10.47
N GLU A 137 -10.98 -1.85 10.90
CA GLU A 137 -11.54 -1.72 12.26
C GLU A 137 -10.60 -2.28 13.35
N SER A 138 -9.67 -3.18 12.99
CA SER A 138 -8.84 -3.95 13.93
C SER A 138 -7.38 -3.52 13.96
N ILE A 139 -7.01 -2.38 13.41
CA ILE A 139 -5.61 -1.89 13.28
C ILE A 139 -4.84 -1.94 14.62
N LYS A 140 -5.51 -1.83 15.75
CA LYS A 140 -4.88 -1.86 17.09
C LYS A 140 -4.92 -3.23 17.78
N GLN A 141 -5.39 -4.27 17.11
CA GLN A 141 -5.55 -5.59 17.69
C GLN A 141 -4.89 -6.67 16.84
N PRO A 142 -4.20 -7.64 17.43
CA PRO A 142 -3.69 -8.80 16.69
C PRO A 142 -4.85 -9.52 15.99
N LEU A 143 -4.72 -9.72 14.70
CA LEU A 143 -5.72 -10.38 13.88
C LEU A 143 -5.11 -11.60 13.20
N SER A 144 -5.47 -12.80 13.65
CA SER A 144 -5.03 -14.02 12.97
C SER A 144 -5.89 -14.31 11.73
N TYR A 145 -5.31 -14.97 10.73
CA TYR A 145 -6.02 -15.38 9.53
C TYR A 145 -7.26 -16.24 9.82
N ASN A 146 -7.16 -17.17 10.78
CA ASN A 146 -8.29 -17.99 11.23
C ASN A 146 -9.41 -17.13 11.81
N ARG A 147 -9.07 -16.14 12.61
CA ARG A 147 -10.06 -15.24 13.24
C ARG A 147 -10.78 -14.41 12.17
N ILE A 148 -10.04 -13.84 11.21
CA ILE A 148 -10.67 -13.05 10.15
C ILE A 148 -11.53 -13.91 9.23
N ALA A 149 -11.07 -15.11 8.85
CA ALA A 149 -11.85 -16.07 8.07
C ALA A 149 -13.16 -16.44 8.80
N SER A 150 -13.11 -16.68 10.10
CA SER A 150 -14.30 -16.97 10.93
C SER A 150 -15.26 -15.77 10.97
N ILE A 151 -14.76 -14.55 11.20
CA ILE A 151 -15.58 -13.33 11.23
C ILE A 151 -16.26 -13.11 9.87
N VAL A 152 -15.53 -13.24 8.76
CA VAL A 152 -16.09 -13.08 7.43
C VAL A 152 -17.14 -14.16 7.16
N SER A 153 -16.86 -15.42 7.52
CA SER A 153 -17.79 -16.54 7.32
C SER A 153 -19.08 -16.38 8.12
N SER A 154 -19.05 -15.75 9.30
CA SER A 154 -20.24 -15.46 10.09
C SER A 154 -21.21 -14.46 9.42
N THR A 155 -20.77 -13.73 8.40
CA THR A 155 -21.62 -12.82 7.61
C THR A 155 -22.38 -13.53 6.47
N GLY A 156 -22.31 -14.86 6.38
CA GLY A 156 -23.07 -15.67 5.43
C GLY A 156 -22.31 -16.05 4.15
N LYS A 157 -21.08 -15.59 3.97
CA LYS A 157 -20.20 -15.99 2.86
C LYS A 157 -18.96 -16.68 3.39
N LYS A 158 -18.82 -17.96 3.13
CA LYS A 158 -17.67 -18.75 3.59
C LYS A 158 -16.36 -18.20 3.03
N LEU A 159 -15.38 -18.03 3.90
CA LEU A 159 -14.00 -17.73 3.57
C LEU A 159 -13.11 -18.76 4.27
N SER A 160 -12.27 -19.46 3.53
CA SER A 160 -11.26 -20.33 4.11
C SER A 160 -10.08 -19.53 4.65
N THR A 161 -9.31 -20.14 5.54
CA THR A 161 -8.07 -19.52 6.04
C THR A 161 -7.07 -19.29 4.92
N ASP A 162 -6.93 -20.26 4.00
CA ASP A 162 -6.02 -20.14 2.85
C ASP A 162 -6.44 -18.98 1.94
N ALA A 163 -7.72 -18.84 1.62
CA ALA A 163 -8.20 -17.69 0.86
C ALA A 163 -8.02 -16.36 1.61
N ALA A 164 -8.06 -16.36 2.93
CA ALA A 164 -7.77 -15.16 3.71
C ALA A 164 -6.27 -14.78 3.64
N ILE A 165 -5.38 -15.76 3.62
CA ILE A 165 -3.93 -15.55 3.41
C ILE A 165 -3.70 -14.97 2.02
N ASP A 166 -4.25 -15.61 0.97
CA ASP A 166 -4.13 -15.12 -0.41
C ASP A 166 -4.63 -13.67 -0.54
N TYR A 167 -5.77 -13.36 0.07
CA TYR A 167 -6.32 -11.99 0.00
C TYR A 167 -5.43 -10.95 0.69
N VAL A 168 -4.78 -11.30 1.82
CA VAL A 168 -3.79 -10.41 2.46
C VAL A 168 -2.59 -10.21 1.54
N GLU A 169 -2.10 -11.26 0.90
CA GLU A 169 -1.00 -11.16 -0.05
C GLU A 169 -1.36 -10.24 -1.22
N TYR A 170 -2.53 -10.43 -1.84
CA TYR A 170 -3.00 -9.59 -2.95
C TYR A 170 -3.17 -8.12 -2.54
N MET A 171 -3.70 -7.86 -1.34
CA MET A 171 -3.82 -6.50 -0.81
C MET A 171 -2.45 -5.86 -0.57
N THR A 172 -1.47 -6.63 -0.14
CA THR A 172 -0.09 -6.16 0.04
C THR A 172 0.56 -5.86 -1.31
N GLU A 173 0.40 -6.74 -2.30
CA GLU A 173 0.93 -6.54 -3.65
C GLU A 173 0.34 -5.33 -4.36
N THR A 174 -0.89 -4.94 -4.03
CA THR A 174 -1.55 -3.75 -4.58
C THR A 174 -1.35 -2.49 -3.73
N TRP A 175 -0.51 -2.53 -2.72
CA TRP A 175 -0.24 -1.44 -1.79
C TRP A 175 -1.48 -0.92 -1.05
N LEU A 176 -2.56 -1.70 -1.00
CA LEU A 176 -3.73 -1.35 -0.22
C LEU A 176 -3.47 -1.46 1.28
N ILE A 177 -2.58 -2.39 1.66
CA ILE A 177 -2.14 -2.58 3.03
C ILE A 177 -0.61 -2.68 3.08
N LEU A 178 -0.05 -2.20 4.18
CA LEU A 178 1.38 -2.32 4.49
C LEU A 178 1.52 -3.23 5.70
N PRO A 179 2.14 -4.42 5.54
CA PRO A 179 2.41 -5.29 6.66
C PRO A 179 3.61 -4.76 7.47
N TYR A 180 3.48 -4.73 8.78
CA TYR A 180 4.58 -4.45 9.71
C TYR A 180 4.86 -5.69 10.54
N GLU A 181 6.13 -6.04 10.66
CA GLU A 181 6.55 -7.08 11.58
C GLU A 181 6.49 -6.56 13.03
N ASN A 182 5.96 -7.39 13.91
CA ASN A 182 5.99 -7.08 15.32
C ASN A 182 7.41 -7.33 15.87
N LEU A 183 8.16 -6.26 16.10
CA LEU A 183 9.54 -6.33 16.63
C LEU A 183 9.66 -7.07 17.97
N TYR A 184 8.59 -7.17 18.73
CA TYR A 184 8.53 -7.86 20.03
C TYR A 184 7.82 -9.22 19.95
N GLY A 185 7.35 -9.63 18.78
CA GLY A 185 6.74 -10.93 18.56
C GLY A 185 7.79 -12.04 18.60
N LYS A 186 7.43 -13.21 19.14
CA LYS A 186 8.26 -14.40 19.01
C LYS A 186 8.39 -14.74 17.53
N LEU A 187 9.59 -15.08 17.07
CA LEU A 187 9.91 -15.44 15.67
C LEU A 187 8.98 -16.49 15.04
N GLU A 188 8.26 -17.27 15.84
CA GLU A 188 7.31 -18.30 15.41
C GLU A 188 5.89 -17.78 15.12
N LYS A 189 5.59 -16.52 15.46
CA LYS A 189 4.29 -15.88 15.19
C LYS A 189 4.55 -14.50 14.60
N SER A 190 4.72 -14.43 13.30
CA SER A 190 4.65 -13.17 12.58
C SER A 190 3.20 -12.65 12.66
N GLU A 191 2.89 -11.93 13.72
CA GLU A 191 1.67 -11.14 13.82
C GLU A 191 1.90 -9.86 13.01
N TYR A 192 1.31 -9.81 11.84
CA TYR A 192 1.36 -8.59 11.01
C TYR A 192 0.39 -7.56 11.59
N ALA A 193 0.89 -6.40 11.95
CA ALA A 193 0.05 -5.22 12.07
C ALA A 193 -0.18 -4.68 10.65
N VAL A 194 -1.41 -4.33 10.33
CA VAL A 194 -1.80 -3.88 8.99
C VAL A 194 -2.22 -2.43 9.06
N THR A 195 -1.61 -1.58 8.25
CA THR A 195 -2.11 -0.23 7.99
C THR A 195 -2.82 -0.24 6.64
N VAL A 196 -4.07 0.22 6.61
CA VAL A 196 -4.82 0.46 5.37
C VAL A 196 -4.48 1.88 4.92
N VAL A 197 -3.98 2.00 3.70
CA VAL A 197 -3.66 3.29 3.06
C VAL A 197 -4.92 4.00 2.60
#